data_8a9cf6bf75e2ed0642ba79fab0cae2ca
#
_entry.id   8a9cf6bf75e2ed0642ba79fab0cae2ca
#
_cell.length_a   1.000
_cell.length_b   1.000
_cell.length_c   1.000
_cell.angle_alpha   90.00
_cell.angle_beta   90.00
_cell.angle_gamma   90.00
#
_symmetry.space_group_name_H-M   'P 1'
#
loop_
_entity.id
_entity.type
_entity.pdbx_description
1 polymer ?
#
loop_
_entity_poly.entity_id
_entity_poly.type
_entity_poly.pdbx_seq_one_letter_code
_entity_poly.pdbx_strand_id
1 'polypeptide(L)'
;DIKHANRLGCTVIRVIVNTPPEIMAKAAPYAEQYNVRLGLEIHAPFNFEHEWIQRHLDTVYKVDRPYLGIVPDMGIFEKRFPRVRSNRYIRRGAHPLIVQYISEVYARHEGFDRLLEDVKKMRANELDLAMANDIQHMTYVTPRRLLDYMPIIFHIHAKFNEMLED
;
A
#
# COMPACT_ATOMS: atom_id res chain seq x y z
N ASP A 1 10.23 12.92 16.68
CA ASP A 1 9.02 12.07 16.65
C ASP A 1 9.09 10.96 17.72
N ILE A 2 10.18 10.12 17.82
CA ILE A 2 10.29 9.00 18.76
C ILE A 2 10.08 9.44 20.22
N LYS A 3 10.77 10.52 20.66
CA LYS A 3 10.61 11.07 22.02
C LYS A 3 9.17 11.53 22.30
N HIS A 4 8.52 12.14 21.32
CA HIS A 4 7.13 12.57 21.46
C HIS A 4 6.18 11.38 21.58
N ALA A 5 6.37 10.36 20.74
CA ALA A 5 5.59 9.12 20.83
C ALA A 5 5.72 8.47 22.22
N ASN A 6 6.94 8.33 22.72
CA ASN A 6 7.19 7.81 24.07
C ASN A 6 6.47 8.64 25.16
N ARG A 7 6.56 9.99 25.11
CA ARG A 7 5.88 10.89 26.06
C ARG A 7 4.35 10.76 26.01
N LEU A 8 3.80 10.45 24.83
CA LEU A 8 2.36 10.24 24.64
C LEU A 8 1.92 8.81 24.98
N GLY A 9 2.84 7.92 25.37
CA GLY A 9 2.56 6.52 25.64
C GLY A 9 2.35 5.66 24.39
N CYS A 10 2.71 6.16 23.20
CA CYS A 10 2.63 5.39 21.96
C CYS A 10 3.78 4.38 21.90
N THR A 11 3.46 3.14 21.59
CA THR A 11 4.42 2.05 21.47
C THR A 11 4.90 1.77 20.05
N VAL A 12 4.18 2.32 19.06
CA VAL A 12 4.49 2.17 17.63
C VAL A 12 4.37 3.51 16.93
N ILE A 13 5.33 3.81 16.06
CA ILE A 13 5.24 4.89 15.08
C ILE A 13 5.11 4.26 13.71
N ARG A 14 4.13 4.72 12.94
CA ARG A 14 4.03 4.45 11.52
C ARG A 14 5.05 5.28 10.74
N VAL A 15 5.95 4.62 10.04
CA VAL A 15 6.89 5.24 9.11
C VAL A 15 6.30 5.23 7.72
N ILE A 16 6.26 6.40 7.06
CA ILE A 16 5.73 6.52 5.69
C ILE A 16 6.67 5.88 4.68
N VAL A 17 6.11 5.29 3.64
CA VAL A 17 6.84 4.51 2.62
C VAL A 17 7.96 5.29 1.91
N ASN A 18 7.85 6.62 1.85
CA ASN A 18 8.88 7.47 1.22
C ASN A 18 10.12 7.71 2.11
N THR A 19 10.13 7.21 3.35
CA THR A 19 11.30 7.32 4.23
C THR A 19 12.39 6.38 3.73
N PRO A 20 13.61 6.84 3.45
CA PRO A 20 14.69 5.94 3.04
C PRO A 20 15.01 4.87 4.08
N PRO A 21 15.33 3.62 3.66
CA PRO A 21 15.65 2.52 4.59
C PRO A 21 16.79 2.87 5.56
N GLU A 22 17.77 3.63 5.09
CA GLU A 22 18.93 4.04 5.89
C GLU A 22 18.55 4.97 7.06
N ILE A 23 17.47 5.73 6.90
CA ILE A 23 16.93 6.59 7.98
C ILE A 23 16.29 5.70 9.06
N MET A 24 15.54 4.67 8.66
CA MET A 24 15.00 3.70 9.62
C MET A 24 16.14 2.99 10.39
N ALA A 25 17.17 2.54 9.68
CA ALA A 25 18.34 1.92 10.31
C ALA A 25 19.02 2.83 11.34
N LYS A 26 19.24 4.10 10.98
CA LYS A 26 19.82 5.11 11.90
C LYS A 26 18.91 5.43 13.08
N ALA A 27 17.61 5.31 12.93
CA ALA A 27 16.65 5.58 14.00
C ALA A 27 16.49 4.40 14.96
N ALA A 28 16.91 3.18 14.60
CA ALA A 28 16.72 1.98 15.40
C ALA A 28 17.27 2.06 16.84
N PRO A 29 18.50 2.58 17.11
CA PRO A 29 19.01 2.74 18.47
C PRO A 29 18.15 3.69 19.32
N TYR A 30 17.59 4.73 18.71
CA TYR A 30 16.70 5.66 19.40
C TYR A 30 15.33 5.02 19.67
N ALA A 31 14.82 4.24 18.73
CA ALA A 31 13.60 3.48 18.91
C ALA A 31 13.71 2.54 20.12
N GLU A 32 14.82 1.82 20.23
CA GLU A 32 15.13 0.95 21.36
C GLU A 32 15.27 1.75 22.67
N GLN A 33 16.04 2.84 22.67
CA GLN A 33 16.24 3.70 23.84
C GLN A 33 14.92 4.21 24.44
N TYR A 34 13.96 4.53 23.59
CA TYR A 34 12.66 5.08 24.01
C TYR A 34 11.53 4.05 24.02
N ASN A 35 11.84 2.77 23.81
CA ASN A 35 10.84 1.69 23.75
C ASN A 35 9.68 2.00 22.79
N VAL A 36 9.98 2.48 21.59
CA VAL A 36 9.02 2.82 20.55
C VAL A 36 9.39 2.12 19.26
N ARG A 37 8.53 1.26 18.74
CA ARG A 37 8.75 0.52 17.50
C ARG A 37 8.50 1.40 16.27
N LEU A 38 9.30 1.23 15.23
CA LEU A 38 9.16 1.91 13.94
C LEU A 38 8.64 0.91 12.91
N GLY A 39 7.39 1.04 12.48
CA GLY A 39 6.77 0.17 11.49
C GLY A 39 6.59 0.88 10.15
N LEU A 40 7.26 0.40 9.10
CA LEU A 40 7.05 0.88 7.74
C LEU A 40 5.62 0.55 7.28
N GLU A 41 4.86 1.56 6.89
CA GLU A 41 3.56 1.32 6.27
C GLU A 41 3.74 0.80 4.84
N ILE A 42 3.12 -0.34 4.56
CA ILE A 42 3.06 -0.92 3.21
C ILE A 42 1.64 -0.77 2.70
N HIS A 43 1.42 0.17 1.78
CA HIS A 43 0.10 0.41 1.19
C HIS A 43 0.18 0.57 -0.34
N ALA A 44 -0.94 0.34 -1.03
CA ALA A 44 -1.04 0.52 -2.46
C ALA A 44 -0.58 1.94 -2.91
N PRO A 45 0.16 2.06 -4.03
CA PRO A 45 0.42 1.03 -5.03
C PRO A 45 1.55 0.05 -4.66
N PHE A 46 2.27 0.27 -3.57
CA PHE A 46 3.31 -0.65 -3.10
C PHE A 46 2.70 -1.91 -2.48
N ASN A 47 3.45 -3.00 -2.56
CA ASN A 47 3.15 -4.26 -1.88
C ASN A 47 4.46 -4.96 -1.50
N PHE A 48 4.38 -6.16 -0.94
CA PHE A 48 5.56 -6.92 -0.50
C PHE A 48 6.54 -7.27 -1.62
N GLU A 49 6.11 -7.34 -2.88
CA GLU A 49 6.96 -7.72 -4.02
C GLU A 49 7.66 -6.50 -4.66
N HIS A 50 7.32 -5.29 -4.25
CA HIS A 50 7.90 -4.07 -4.81
C HIS A 50 9.35 -3.90 -4.34
N GLU A 51 10.29 -3.62 -5.26
CA GLU A 51 11.72 -3.50 -4.98
C GLU A 51 12.02 -2.53 -3.82
N TRP A 52 11.35 -1.38 -3.80
CA TRP A 52 11.51 -0.39 -2.72
C TRP A 52 11.13 -0.95 -1.34
N ILE A 53 10.07 -1.75 -1.27
CA ILE A 53 9.66 -2.42 -0.02
C ILE A 53 10.65 -3.53 0.35
N GLN A 54 11.14 -4.30 -0.62
CA GLN A 54 12.14 -5.33 -0.38
C GLN A 54 13.41 -4.73 0.23
N ARG A 55 13.90 -3.59 -0.27
CA ARG A 55 15.04 -2.88 0.33
C ARG A 55 14.81 -2.50 1.79
N HIS A 56 13.59 -2.13 2.17
CA HIS A 56 13.24 -1.87 3.58
C HIS A 56 13.23 -3.16 4.41
N LEU A 57 12.65 -4.23 3.89
CA LEU A 57 12.63 -5.53 4.55
C LEU A 57 14.05 -6.07 4.79
N ASP A 58 14.91 -5.96 3.78
CA ASP A 58 16.33 -6.30 3.89
C ASP A 58 17.01 -5.48 5.00
N THR A 59 16.67 -4.20 5.08
CA THR A 59 17.20 -3.32 6.14
C THR A 59 16.72 -3.74 7.54
N VAL A 60 15.43 -4.07 7.68
CA VAL A 60 14.85 -4.56 8.94
C VAL A 60 15.58 -5.82 9.40
N TYR A 61 15.75 -6.80 8.51
CA TYR A 61 16.45 -8.05 8.83
C TYR A 61 17.95 -7.86 9.08
N LYS A 62 18.61 -6.99 8.31
CA LYS A 62 20.04 -6.71 8.48
C LYS A 62 20.36 -5.99 9.78
N VAL A 63 19.49 -5.08 10.20
CA VAL A 63 19.65 -4.35 11.49
C VAL A 63 19.39 -5.28 12.66
N ASP A 64 18.52 -6.29 12.47
CA ASP A 64 18.18 -7.34 13.45
C ASP A 64 17.87 -6.78 14.85
N ARG A 65 17.00 -5.77 14.91
CA ARG A 65 16.51 -5.18 16.15
C ARG A 65 15.00 -5.27 16.25
N PRO A 66 14.44 -5.64 17.41
CA PRO A 66 12.99 -5.84 17.58
C PRO A 66 12.18 -4.52 17.53
N TYR A 67 12.83 -3.41 17.21
CA TYR A 67 12.23 -2.08 17.10
C TYR A 67 12.03 -1.61 15.66
N LEU A 68 12.46 -2.37 14.67
CA LEU A 68 12.15 -2.14 13.26
C LEU A 68 11.22 -3.22 12.73
N GLY A 69 10.21 -2.83 11.99
CA GLY A 69 9.24 -3.75 11.40
C GLY A 69 8.30 -3.07 10.41
N ILE A 70 7.11 -3.61 10.27
CA ILE A 70 6.14 -3.17 9.27
C ILE A 70 4.74 -2.95 9.85
N VAL A 71 3.96 -2.15 9.13
CA VAL A 71 2.53 -1.89 9.32
C VAL A 71 1.82 -2.12 7.98
N PRO A 72 1.38 -3.34 7.67
CA PRO A 72 0.63 -3.59 6.43
C PRO A 72 -0.72 -2.87 6.45
N ASP A 73 -1.05 -2.17 5.35
CA ASP A 73 -2.39 -1.66 5.07
C ASP A 73 -3.16 -2.73 4.27
N MET A 74 -4.33 -3.14 4.77
CA MET A 74 -5.14 -4.19 4.15
C MET A 74 -5.59 -3.88 2.73
N GLY A 75 -5.52 -2.62 2.30
CA GLY A 75 -5.80 -2.22 0.91
C GLY A 75 -4.88 -2.84 -0.15
N ILE A 76 -3.70 -3.37 0.25
CA ILE A 76 -2.84 -4.10 -0.69
C ILE A 76 -3.40 -5.49 -1.10
N PHE A 77 -4.40 -5.98 -0.40
CA PHE A 77 -5.04 -7.27 -0.64
C PHE A 77 -6.40 -7.16 -1.35
N GLU A 78 -6.75 -5.98 -1.85
CA GLU A 78 -7.99 -5.77 -2.57
C GLU A 78 -7.99 -6.54 -3.90
N LYS A 79 -8.88 -7.53 -4.03
CA LYS A 79 -9.06 -8.32 -5.26
C LYS A 79 -9.82 -7.57 -6.34
N ARG A 80 -10.64 -6.59 -5.96
CA ARG A 80 -11.47 -5.80 -6.88
C ARG A 80 -11.27 -4.34 -6.58
N PHE A 81 -11.29 -3.52 -7.62
CA PHE A 81 -11.25 -2.08 -7.41
C PHE A 81 -12.57 -1.63 -6.74
N PRO A 82 -12.50 -0.94 -5.58
CA PRO A 82 -13.69 -0.63 -4.79
C PRO A 82 -14.70 0.25 -5.54
N ARG A 83 -15.99 -0.10 -5.49
CA ARG A 83 -17.07 0.68 -6.14
C ARG A 83 -17.11 2.13 -5.67
N VAL A 84 -16.82 2.38 -4.40
CA VAL A 84 -16.76 3.74 -3.86
C VAL A 84 -15.68 4.60 -4.55
N ARG A 85 -14.57 3.99 -4.95
CA ARG A 85 -13.50 4.67 -5.71
C ARG A 85 -13.91 4.84 -7.17
N SER A 86 -14.44 3.81 -7.83
CA SER A 86 -14.99 3.90 -9.19
C SER A 86 -16.06 5.00 -9.29
N ASN A 87 -17.02 5.01 -8.37
CA ASN A 87 -18.06 6.03 -8.31
C ASN A 87 -17.51 7.44 -8.07
N ARG A 88 -16.40 7.57 -7.34
CA ARG A 88 -15.73 8.87 -7.17
C ARG A 88 -15.18 9.40 -8.50
N TYR A 89 -14.55 8.53 -9.33
CA TYR A 89 -14.09 8.92 -10.67
C TYR A 89 -15.26 9.35 -11.55
N ILE A 90 -16.35 8.57 -11.58
CA ILE A 90 -17.56 8.89 -12.35
C ILE A 90 -18.16 10.24 -11.92
N ARG A 91 -18.34 10.47 -10.62
CA ARG A 91 -18.86 11.75 -10.09
C ARG A 91 -18.00 12.96 -10.45
N ARG A 92 -16.71 12.75 -10.69
CA ARG A 92 -15.78 13.80 -11.13
C ARG A 92 -15.75 14.00 -12.63
N GLY A 93 -16.45 13.17 -13.39
CA GLY A 93 -16.60 13.30 -14.84
C GLY A 93 -15.86 12.25 -15.68
N ALA A 94 -15.35 11.17 -15.07
CA ALA A 94 -14.85 10.02 -15.82
C ALA A 94 -16.01 9.29 -16.54
N HIS A 95 -15.72 8.68 -17.68
CA HIS A 95 -16.71 7.95 -18.46
C HIS A 95 -17.07 6.61 -17.79
N PRO A 96 -18.36 6.36 -17.45
CA PRO A 96 -18.75 5.16 -16.72
C PRO A 96 -18.30 3.85 -17.37
N LEU A 97 -18.39 3.73 -18.71
CA LEU A 97 -17.97 2.54 -19.44
C LEU A 97 -16.44 2.31 -19.37
N ILE A 98 -15.66 3.39 -19.39
CA ILE A 98 -14.20 3.29 -19.27
C ILE A 98 -13.82 2.91 -17.84
N VAL A 99 -14.45 3.52 -16.84
CA VAL A 99 -14.26 3.16 -15.41
C VAL A 99 -14.62 1.70 -15.16
N GLN A 100 -15.70 1.21 -15.77
CA GLN A 100 -16.07 -0.20 -15.69
C GLN A 100 -14.99 -1.09 -16.32
N TYR A 101 -14.55 -0.79 -17.54
CA TYR A 101 -13.48 -1.54 -18.22
C TYR A 101 -12.20 -1.62 -17.38
N ILE A 102 -11.74 -0.48 -16.84
CA ILE A 102 -10.56 -0.41 -15.97
C ILE A 102 -10.75 -1.29 -14.73
N SER A 103 -11.94 -1.24 -14.11
CA SER A 103 -12.26 -2.04 -12.91
C SER A 103 -12.30 -3.54 -13.21
N GLU A 104 -12.74 -3.94 -14.40
CA GLU A 104 -12.72 -5.33 -14.87
C GLU A 104 -11.30 -5.83 -15.16
N VAL A 105 -10.44 -5.01 -15.77
CA VAL A 105 -9.01 -5.31 -15.95
C VAL A 105 -8.36 -5.55 -14.59
N TYR A 106 -8.63 -4.67 -13.61
CA TYR A 106 -8.13 -4.84 -12.26
C TYR A 106 -8.59 -6.16 -11.62
N ALA A 107 -9.88 -6.50 -11.74
CA ALA A 107 -10.45 -7.70 -11.16
C ALA A 107 -9.91 -9.01 -11.76
N ARG A 108 -9.45 -8.97 -13.02
CA ARG A 108 -8.78 -10.12 -13.66
C ARG A 108 -7.31 -10.24 -13.29
N HIS A 109 -6.69 -9.18 -12.77
CA HIS A 109 -5.24 -9.08 -12.50
C HIS A 109 -4.35 -9.33 -13.72
N GLU A 110 -4.87 -9.03 -14.90
CA GLU A 110 -4.21 -9.25 -16.19
C GLU A 110 -4.41 -8.05 -17.12
N GLY A 111 -3.47 -7.83 -18.04
CA GLY A 111 -3.59 -6.79 -19.07
C GLY A 111 -3.22 -5.38 -18.61
N PHE A 112 -2.55 -5.24 -17.47
CA PHE A 112 -2.08 -3.94 -16.96
C PHE A 112 -1.08 -3.28 -17.89
N ASP A 113 -0.25 -4.05 -18.59
CA ASP A 113 0.75 -3.59 -19.55
C ASP A 113 0.15 -2.84 -20.74
N ARG A 114 -1.10 -3.16 -21.11
CA ARG A 114 -1.83 -2.56 -22.24
C ARG A 114 -2.95 -1.61 -21.81
N LEU A 115 -3.28 -1.57 -20.52
CA LEU A 115 -4.44 -0.85 -19.99
C LEU A 115 -4.50 0.61 -20.46
N LEU A 116 -3.39 1.34 -20.35
CA LEU A 116 -3.34 2.75 -20.71
C LEU A 116 -3.54 2.97 -22.21
N GLU A 117 -3.01 2.10 -23.06
CA GLU A 117 -3.19 2.17 -24.52
C GLU A 117 -4.63 1.86 -24.92
N ASP A 118 -5.22 0.85 -24.31
CA ASP A 118 -6.60 0.46 -24.60
C ASP A 118 -7.58 1.55 -24.17
N VAL A 119 -7.37 2.16 -23.00
CA VAL A 119 -8.17 3.29 -22.55
C VAL A 119 -8.04 4.50 -23.49
N LYS A 120 -6.85 4.81 -24.00
CA LYS A 120 -6.65 5.87 -25.00
C LYS A 120 -7.49 5.65 -26.27
N LYS A 121 -7.58 4.40 -26.76
CA LYS A 121 -8.40 4.05 -27.95
C LYS A 121 -9.92 4.23 -27.71
N MET A 122 -10.36 4.24 -26.45
CA MET A 122 -11.77 4.44 -26.06
C MET A 122 -12.20 5.92 -26.00
N ARG A 123 -11.40 6.86 -26.51
CA ARG A 123 -11.63 8.32 -26.42
C ARG A 123 -11.70 8.83 -24.97
N ALA A 124 -10.83 8.32 -24.13
CA ALA A 124 -10.75 8.65 -22.73
C ALA A 124 -10.46 10.14 -22.48
N ASN A 125 -11.02 10.67 -21.42
CA ASN A 125 -10.65 11.97 -20.88
C ASN A 125 -9.50 11.87 -19.87
N GLU A 126 -9.07 13.01 -19.33
CA GLU A 126 -7.95 13.07 -18.38
C GLU A 126 -8.18 12.25 -17.10
N LEU A 127 -9.44 12.17 -16.63
CA LEU A 127 -9.77 11.40 -15.42
C LEU A 127 -9.74 9.90 -15.66
N ASP A 128 -10.18 9.45 -16.85
CA ASP A 128 -10.08 8.05 -17.25
C ASP A 128 -8.61 7.61 -17.35
N LEU A 129 -7.78 8.47 -17.99
CA LEU A 129 -6.34 8.22 -18.09
C LEU A 129 -5.64 8.23 -16.74
N ALA A 130 -6.03 9.14 -15.84
CA ALA A 130 -5.52 9.18 -14.48
C ALA A 130 -5.85 7.90 -13.72
N MET A 131 -7.09 7.40 -13.81
CA MET A 131 -7.50 6.15 -13.20
C MET A 131 -6.71 4.95 -13.75
N ALA A 132 -6.57 4.87 -15.09
CA ALA A 132 -5.80 3.81 -15.73
C ALA A 132 -4.33 3.83 -15.29
N ASN A 133 -3.73 5.01 -15.22
CA ASN A 133 -2.36 5.20 -14.75
C ASN A 133 -2.18 4.77 -13.29
N ASP A 134 -3.10 5.13 -12.41
CA ASP A 134 -3.04 4.72 -11.01
C ASP A 134 -3.12 3.20 -10.86
N ILE A 135 -4.00 2.57 -11.65
CA ILE A 135 -4.29 1.12 -11.55
C ILE A 135 -3.20 0.25 -12.19
N GLN A 136 -2.58 0.68 -13.29
CA GLN A 136 -1.55 -0.12 -13.96
C GLN A 136 -0.36 -0.49 -13.06
N HIS A 137 -0.14 0.28 -11.99
CA HIS A 137 0.92 0.04 -11.02
C HIS A 137 0.46 -0.73 -9.77
N MET A 138 -0.84 -1.07 -9.70
CA MET A 138 -1.39 -1.83 -8.58
C MET A 138 -1.35 -3.33 -8.90
N THR A 139 -0.57 -4.07 -8.14
CA THR A 139 -0.52 -5.53 -8.26
C THR A 139 -1.16 -6.18 -7.04
N TYR A 140 -2.00 -7.19 -7.27
CA TYR A 140 -2.61 -7.96 -6.20
C TYR A 140 -1.59 -8.86 -5.51
N VAL A 141 -1.66 -8.88 -4.18
CA VAL A 141 -0.88 -9.78 -3.34
C VAL A 141 -1.84 -10.58 -2.47
N THR A 142 -1.64 -11.88 -2.36
CA THR A 142 -2.47 -12.73 -1.49
C THR A 142 -2.24 -12.38 -0.01
N PRO A 143 -3.31 -12.33 0.82
CA PRO A 143 -3.17 -12.11 2.27
C PRO A 143 -2.28 -13.16 2.97
N ARG A 144 -2.11 -14.34 2.36
CA ARG A 144 -1.22 -15.38 2.87
C ARG A 144 0.24 -14.92 3.02
N ARG A 145 0.65 -13.90 2.24
CA ARG A 145 2.00 -13.30 2.35
C ARG A 145 2.28 -12.66 3.72
N LEU A 146 1.24 -12.32 4.48
CA LEU A 146 1.43 -11.84 5.87
C LEU A 146 2.14 -12.86 6.75
N LEU A 147 1.94 -14.15 6.50
CA LEU A 147 2.56 -15.23 7.30
C LEU A 147 4.08 -15.17 7.25
N ASP A 148 4.66 -14.74 6.14
CA ASP A 148 6.11 -14.67 5.94
C ASP A 148 6.74 -13.54 6.80
N TYR A 149 5.94 -12.56 7.21
CA TYR A 149 6.38 -11.37 7.91
C TYR A 149 5.82 -11.23 9.34
N MET A 150 5.05 -12.21 9.82
CA MET A 150 4.41 -12.16 11.13
C MET A 150 5.29 -11.67 12.28
N PRO A 151 6.59 -12.11 12.39
CA PRO A 151 7.45 -11.67 13.49
C PRO A 151 7.78 -10.18 13.52
N ILE A 152 7.66 -9.50 12.39
CA ILE A 152 7.99 -8.08 12.24
C ILE A 152 6.76 -7.19 12.01
N ILE A 153 5.56 -7.73 12.05
CA ILE A 153 4.31 -6.94 11.98
C ILE A 153 4.05 -6.34 13.36
N PHE A 154 4.08 -5.02 13.47
CA PHE A 154 3.82 -4.32 14.72
C PHE A 154 2.39 -3.83 14.86
N HIS A 155 1.73 -3.54 13.75
CA HIS A 155 0.37 -3.07 13.69
C HIS A 155 -0.20 -3.35 12.30
N ILE A 156 -1.51 -3.29 12.15
CA ILE A 156 -2.23 -3.47 10.88
C ILE A 156 -3.16 -2.28 10.68
N HIS A 157 -3.09 -1.65 9.50
CA HIS A 157 -4.12 -0.73 9.07
C HIS A 157 -5.30 -1.51 8.48
N ALA A 158 -6.32 -1.74 9.29
CA ALA A 158 -7.56 -2.39 8.88
C ALA A 158 -8.37 -1.42 8.01
N LYS A 159 -8.10 -1.42 6.71
CA LYS A 159 -8.76 -0.56 5.74
C LYS A 159 -9.90 -1.32 5.06
N PHE A 160 -11.10 -0.82 5.24
CA PHE A 160 -12.30 -1.33 4.58
C PHE A 160 -12.82 -0.24 3.64
N ASN A 161 -12.72 -0.46 2.33
CA ASN A 161 -13.27 0.47 1.35
C ASN A 161 -14.72 0.17 1.03
N GLU A 162 -15.14 -1.08 1.20
CA GLU A 162 -16.49 -1.55 0.89
C GLU A 162 -16.80 -2.81 1.70
N MET A 163 -18.00 -2.90 2.23
CA MET A 163 -18.58 -4.13 2.78
C MET A 163 -19.68 -4.58 1.81
N LEU A 164 -19.59 -5.82 1.34
CA LEU A 164 -20.60 -6.44 0.50
C LEU A 164 -21.43 -7.37 1.40
N GLU A 165 -22.75 -7.37 1.18
CA GLU A 165 -23.61 -8.46 1.64
C GLU A 165 -23.32 -9.68 0.75
N ASP A 166 -23.09 -10.83 1.36
CA ASP A 166 -22.89 -12.11 0.65
C ASP A 166 -24.20 -12.61 0.03
#